data_3e0b41dbb964af25d0e1b39609ad633e
#
_entry.id   3e0b41dbb964af25d0e1b39609ad633e
#
_cell.length_a   1.000
_cell.length_b   1.000
_cell.length_c   1.000
_cell.angle_alpha   90.00
_cell.angle_beta   90.00
_cell.angle_gamma   90.00
#
_symmetry.space_group_name_H-M   'P 1'
#
loop_
_entity.id
_entity.type
_entity.pdbx_description
1 polymer ?
#
loop_
_entity_poly.entity_id
_entity_poly.type
_entity_poly.pdbx_seq_one_letter_code
_entity_poly.pdbx_strand_id
1 'polypeptide(L)'
;MGQWHQVAVVVVLRQVDQQHPLAFAQVLLHDRLTPLAAPELLARHAPLATPADLLALPLLRTPLQPWAPWLRAAGLAEAPEPDDGPRFVDLGLTLAAALRGQGVALARLSLARHELAEGRLVQPFALTVPAERHYGLVCHRPSPAAEAFAGWLQAHCRAVEAENSSAGG
;
A
#
# COMPACT_ATOMS: atom_id res chain seq x y z
N MET A 1 11.47 -38.42 -25.98
CA MET A 1 11.83 -37.88 -24.65
C MET A 1 11.92 -36.39 -24.77
N GLY A 2 10.84 -35.67 -24.39
CA GLY A 2 10.79 -34.21 -24.42
C GLY A 2 11.58 -33.64 -23.25
N GLN A 3 12.68 -32.92 -23.55
CA GLN A 3 13.35 -32.07 -22.57
C GLN A 3 12.39 -30.92 -22.22
N TRP A 4 11.83 -30.96 -21.04
CA TRP A 4 11.16 -29.82 -20.43
C TRP A 4 12.27 -28.81 -20.09
N HIS A 5 12.51 -27.83 -20.98
CA HIS A 5 13.29 -26.66 -20.61
C HIS A 5 12.47 -25.91 -19.58
N GLN A 6 12.86 -26.00 -18.33
CA GLN A 6 12.35 -25.15 -17.25
C GLN A 6 12.68 -23.70 -17.60
N VAL A 7 11.73 -23.01 -18.20
CA VAL A 7 11.79 -21.55 -18.35
C VAL A 7 11.41 -20.97 -16.99
N ALA A 8 12.38 -20.83 -16.11
CA ALA A 8 12.19 -20.09 -14.88
C ALA A 8 12.11 -18.60 -15.25
N VAL A 9 10.91 -18.07 -15.40
CA VAL A 9 10.68 -16.63 -15.44
C VAL A 9 10.80 -16.13 -14.01
N VAL A 10 11.96 -15.63 -13.63
CA VAL A 10 12.15 -14.99 -12.32
C VAL A 10 11.75 -13.54 -12.47
N VAL A 11 10.48 -13.27 -12.18
CA VAL A 11 9.97 -11.91 -12.01
C VAL A 11 10.04 -11.61 -10.52
N VAL A 12 10.88 -10.64 -10.14
CA VAL A 12 10.98 -10.19 -8.76
C VAL A 12 10.20 -8.90 -8.63
N LEU A 13 9.08 -8.95 -7.90
CA LEU A 13 8.43 -7.75 -7.41
C LEU A 13 9.27 -7.21 -6.25
N ARG A 14 9.93 -6.10 -6.47
CA ARG A 14 10.70 -5.41 -5.43
C ARG A 14 10.06 -4.07 -5.13
N GLN A 15 10.07 -3.70 -3.86
CA GLN A 15 9.89 -2.29 -3.49
C GLN A 15 11.15 -1.54 -3.92
N VAL A 16 10.98 -0.62 -4.85
CA VAL A 16 12.07 0.23 -5.39
C VAL A 16 11.95 1.60 -4.73
N ASP A 17 13.05 2.04 -4.11
CA ASP A 17 13.17 3.38 -3.59
C ASP A 17 13.28 4.38 -4.75
N GLN A 18 12.58 5.49 -4.68
CA GLN A 18 12.69 6.57 -5.68
C GLN A 18 14.11 7.15 -5.78
N GLN A 19 14.88 7.09 -4.69
CA GLN A 19 16.22 7.67 -4.63
C GLN A 19 17.31 6.76 -5.22
N HIS A 20 17.04 5.45 -5.33
CA HIS A 20 17.96 4.46 -5.87
C HIS A 20 17.24 3.52 -6.84
N PRO A 21 16.81 4.01 -8.03
CA PRO A 21 16.22 3.14 -9.03
C PRO A 21 17.28 2.11 -9.45
N LEU A 22 16.97 0.83 -9.26
CA LEU A 22 17.75 -0.21 -9.92
C LEU A 22 17.70 0.09 -11.43
N ALA A 23 18.85 0.19 -12.09
CA ALA A 23 19.00 0.68 -13.47
C ALA A 23 18.16 -0.09 -14.53
N PHE A 24 17.45 -1.14 -14.13
CA PHE A 24 16.63 -2.00 -14.98
C PHE A 24 15.25 -2.33 -14.40
N ALA A 25 14.82 -1.66 -13.31
CA ALA A 25 13.49 -1.86 -12.76
C ALA A 25 12.46 -0.95 -13.46
N GLN A 26 11.46 -1.56 -14.08
CA GLN A 26 10.30 -0.81 -14.57
C GLN A 26 9.31 -0.64 -13.42
N VAL A 27 8.94 0.60 -13.09
CA VAL A 27 7.90 0.86 -12.08
C VAL A 27 6.58 0.34 -12.63
N LEU A 28 5.92 -0.51 -11.83
CA LEU A 28 4.65 -1.13 -12.20
C LEU A 28 3.46 -0.33 -11.68
N LEU A 29 3.60 0.25 -10.50
CA LEU A 29 2.50 0.88 -9.80
C LEU A 29 3.01 2.03 -8.92
N HIS A 30 2.43 3.23 -9.11
CA HIS A 30 2.62 4.39 -8.25
C HIS A 30 1.53 4.38 -7.18
N ASP A 31 1.85 3.80 -6.06
CA ASP A 31 0.88 3.59 -5.00
C ASP A 31 0.72 4.82 -4.09
N ARG A 32 -0.42 4.91 -3.44
CA ARG A 32 -0.73 5.95 -2.47
C ARG A 32 -1.07 5.35 -1.13
N LEU A 33 -0.74 6.09 -0.08
CA LEU A 33 -0.97 5.72 1.31
C LEU A 33 -2.09 6.57 1.89
N THR A 34 -2.95 5.92 2.67
CA THR A 34 -4.01 6.56 3.44
C THR A 34 -4.31 5.76 4.70
N PRO A 35 -4.79 6.40 5.78
CA PRO A 35 -5.34 5.69 6.92
C PRO A 35 -6.55 4.87 6.53
N LEU A 36 -6.59 3.62 6.96
CA LEU A 36 -7.71 2.70 6.77
C LEU A 36 -8.08 2.05 8.10
N ALA A 37 -9.37 1.91 8.34
CA ALA A 37 -9.91 1.29 9.55
C ALA A 37 -11.17 0.47 9.23
N ALA A 38 -11.45 -0.53 10.07
CA ALA A 38 -12.73 -1.21 10.04
C ALA A 38 -13.85 -0.24 10.51
N PRO A 39 -15.04 -0.25 9.86
CA PRO A 39 -16.17 0.59 10.27
C PRO A 39 -16.54 0.42 11.76
N GLU A 40 -16.42 -0.80 12.28
CA GLU A 40 -16.73 -1.12 13.68
C GLU A 40 -15.75 -0.48 14.66
N LEU A 41 -14.49 -0.26 14.26
CA LEU A 41 -13.53 0.48 15.07
C LEU A 41 -13.98 1.94 15.19
N LEU A 42 -14.30 2.56 14.06
CA LEU A 42 -14.72 3.96 14.02
C LEU A 42 -16.04 4.18 14.79
N ALA A 43 -16.98 3.24 14.68
CA ALA A 43 -18.26 3.33 15.38
C ALA A 43 -18.17 3.28 16.91
N ARG A 44 -17.06 2.72 17.45
CA ARG A 44 -16.80 2.64 18.90
C ARG A 44 -16.14 3.90 19.48
N HIS A 45 -15.72 4.81 18.63
CA HIS A 45 -15.03 6.03 19.03
C HIS A 45 -15.84 7.26 18.67
N ALA A 46 -15.47 8.42 19.19
CA ALA A 46 -16.07 9.69 18.80
C ALA A 46 -15.87 9.92 17.29
N PRO A 47 -16.80 10.64 16.63
CA PRO A 47 -16.66 10.97 15.22
C PRO A 47 -15.33 11.67 14.94
N LEU A 48 -14.64 11.23 13.89
CA LEU A 48 -13.39 11.84 13.45
C LEU A 48 -13.73 13.08 12.62
N ALA A 49 -13.56 14.27 13.20
CA ALA A 49 -13.81 15.54 12.51
C ALA A 49 -12.54 16.04 11.79
N THR A 50 -11.37 15.78 12.35
CA THR A 50 -10.08 16.23 11.84
C THR A 50 -9.06 15.09 11.83
N PRO A 51 -8.00 15.18 11.00
CA PRO A 51 -6.91 14.20 11.02
C PRO A 51 -6.26 14.01 12.40
N ALA A 52 -6.27 15.04 13.27
CA ALA A 52 -5.71 14.94 14.62
C ALA A 52 -6.49 13.94 15.50
N ASP A 53 -7.76 13.72 15.22
CA ASP A 53 -8.59 12.78 15.99
C ASP A 53 -8.14 11.33 15.82
N LEU A 54 -7.39 11.02 14.72
CA LEU A 54 -6.77 9.70 14.54
C LEU A 54 -5.76 9.37 15.63
N LEU A 55 -5.11 10.38 16.21
CA LEU A 55 -4.08 10.18 17.23
C LEU A 55 -4.67 9.63 18.55
N ALA A 56 -5.98 9.71 18.73
CA ALA A 56 -6.69 9.11 19.86
C ALA A 56 -7.03 7.62 19.64
N LEU A 57 -6.82 7.09 18.43
CA LEU A 57 -7.07 5.70 18.08
C LEU A 57 -5.78 4.88 18.14
N PRO A 58 -5.86 3.55 18.34
CA PRO A 58 -4.70 2.68 18.16
C PRO A 58 -4.17 2.78 16.73
N LEU A 59 -2.96 3.29 16.54
CA LEU A 59 -2.30 3.33 15.24
C LEU A 59 -1.44 2.09 15.05
N LEU A 60 -1.70 1.33 13.99
CA LEU A 60 -0.91 0.15 13.65
C LEU A 60 0.41 0.58 13.04
N ARG A 61 1.52 0.05 13.56
CA ARG A 61 2.88 0.45 13.20
C ARG A 61 3.56 -0.57 12.33
N THR A 62 4.31 -0.11 11.36
CA THR A 62 5.22 -0.94 10.58
C THR A 62 6.46 -0.14 10.17
N PRO A 63 7.67 -0.71 10.26
CA PRO A 63 8.89 -0.03 9.78
C PRO A 63 8.90 0.13 8.26
N LEU A 64 8.01 -0.59 7.54
CA LEU A 64 7.91 -0.54 6.09
C LEU A 64 7.13 0.70 5.61
N GLN A 65 6.34 1.31 6.50
CA GLN A 65 5.45 2.42 6.17
C GLN A 65 5.27 3.33 7.39
N PRO A 66 6.18 4.32 7.61
CA PRO A 66 6.08 5.26 8.72
C PRO A 66 4.88 6.19 8.53
N TRP A 67 4.30 6.66 9.62
CA TRP A 67 3.17 7.59 9.64
C TRP A 67 3.57 9.04 9.32
N ALA A 68 4.82 9.42 9.62
CA ALA A 68 5.29 10.80 9.51
C ALA A 68 4.99 11.48 8.17
N PRO A 69 5.13 10.85 6.98
CA PRO A 69 4.80 11.51 5.72
C PRO A 69 3.32 11.89 5.63
N TRP A 70 2.41 11.01 6.08
CA TRP A 70 0.98 11.31 6.07
C TRP A 70 0.61 12.35 7.12
N LEU A 71 1.16 12.26 8.34
CA LEU A 71 0.92 13.23 9.41
C LEU A 71 1.34 14.63 8.99
N ARG A 72 2.50 14.78 8.36
CA ARG A 72 2.93 16.08 7.81
C ARG A 72 1.96 16.63 6.77
N ALA A 73 1.52 15.80 5.84
CA ALA A 73 0.57 16.19 4.81
C ALA A 73 -0.81 16.57 5.39
N ALA A 74 -1.17 15.98 6.53
CA ALA A 74 -2.38 16.28 7.30
C ALA A 74 -2.26 17.55 8.16
N GLY A 75 -1.13 18.27 8.11
CA GLY A 75 -0.89 19.47 8.94
C GLY A 75 -0.43 19.15 10.37
N LEU A 76 -0.06 17.90 10.65
CA LEU A 76 0.38 17.40 11.96
C LEU A 76 1.91 17.16 11.97
N ALA A 77 2.67 18.09 11.43
CA ALA A 77 4.13 17.95 11.26
C ALA A 77 4.90 17.75 12.58
N GLU A 78 4.37 18.30 13.67
CA GLU A 78 4.97 18.21 15.01
C GLU A 78 4.52 16.94 15.75
N ALA A 79 3.56 16.18 15.23
CA ALA A 79 3.16 14.92 15.85
C ALA A 79 4.30 13.89 15.72
N PRO A 80 4.71 13.25 16.83
CA PRO A 80 5.73 12.22 16.78
C PRO A 80 5.23 11.01 15.98
N GLU A 81 6.17 10.24 15.42
CA GLU A 81 5.85 8.92 14.89
C GLU A 81 5.23 8.09 16.03
N PRO A 82 4.10 7.40 15.78
CA PRO A 82 3.49 6.58 16.82
C PRO A 82 4.48 5.56 17.38
N ASP A 83 4.70 5.57 18.67
CA ASP A 83 5.60 4.67 19.39
C ASP A 83 4.86 3.63 20.23
N ASP A 84 3.55 3.80 20.37
CA ASP A 84 2.62 2.92 21.09
C ASP A 84 1.76 2.09 20.13
N GLY A 85 1.17 1.01 20.63
CA GLY A 85 0.30 0.12 19.87
C GLY A 85 1.01 -1.04 19.12
N PRO A 86 0.23 -1.92 18.46
CA PRO A 86 0.74 -3.09 17.77
C PRO A 86 1.72 -2.75 16.64
N ARG A 87 2.80 -3.51 16.53
CA ARG A 87 3.82 -3.35 15.50
C ARG A 87 3.97 -4.63 14.67
N PHE A 88 3.87 -4.49 13.36
CA PHE A 88 3.99 -5.57 12.39
C PHE A 88 5.17 -5.33 11.46
N VAL A 89 5.80 -6.39 10.99
CA VAL A 89 6.89 -6.33 9.99
C VAL A 89 6.41 -6.67 8.56
N ASP A 90 5.11 -6.91 8.41
CA ASP A 90 4.46 -7.28 7.16
C ASP A 90 3.22 -6.41 6.91
N LEU A 91 3.07 -5.91 5.67
CA LEU A 91 1.96 -5.03 5.31
C LEU A 91 0.61 -5.77 5.26
N GLY A 92 0.61 -7.03 4.87
CA GLY A 92 -0.59 -7.86 4.85
C GLY A 92 -1.10 -8.14 6.27
N LEU A 93 -0.20 -8.42 7.22
CA LEU A 93 -0.57 -8.58 8.62
C LEU A 93 -1.08 -7.27 9.24
N THR A 94 -0.49 -6.13 8.87
CA THR A 94 -0.97 -4.82 9.31
C THR A 94 -2.40 -4.58 8.80
N LEU A 95 -2.67 -4.89 7.53
CA LEU A 95 -4.01 -4.77 6.95
C LEU A 95 -5.00 -5.73 7.60
N ALA A 96 -4.59 -6.99 7.84
CA ALA A 96 -5.41 -7.98 8.53
C ALA A 96 -5.76 -7.58 9.97
N ALA A 97 -4.86 -6.88 10.67
CA ALA A 97 -5.14 -6.32 12.00
C ALA A 97 -6.16 -5.18 11.92
N ALA A 98 -6.06 -4.29 10.92
CA ALA A 98 -7.04 -3.23 10.69
C ALA A 98 -8.43 -3.82 10.39
N LEU A 99 -8.53 -4.84 9.54
CA LEU A 99 -9.78 -5.56 9.24
C LEU A 99 -10.45 -6.16 10.49
N ARG A 100 -9.66 -6.53 11.50
CA ARG A 100 -10.17 -7.03 12.78
C ARG A 100 -10.49 -5.92 13.79
N GLY A 101 -10.41 -4.65 13.38
CA GLY A 101 -10.68 -3.51 14.26
C GLY A 101 -9.66 -3.34 15.38
N GLN A 102 -8.42 -3.82 15.21
CA GLN A 102 -7.35 -3.69 16.20
C GLN A 102 -6.66 -2.32 16.17
N GLY A 103 -6.93 -1.51 15.14
CA GLY A 103 -6.39 -0.17 15.00
C GLY A 103 -6.54 0.36 13.58
N VAL A 104 -6.03 1.56 13.37
CA VAL A 104 -5.96 2.22 12.07
C VAL A 104 -4.62 1.87 11.41
N ALA A 105 -4.65 1.38 10.18
CA ALA A 105 -3.45 1.12 9.39
C ALA A 105 -3.18 2.28 8.43
N LEU A 106 -1.95 2.74 8.33
CA LEU A 106 -1.52 3.48 7.15
C LEU A 106 -1.24 2.47 6.05
N ALA A 107 -2.11 2.39 5.05
CA ALA A 107 -2.09 1.31 4.08
C ALA A 107 -2.01 1.81 2.63
N ARG A 108 -1.50 0.93 1.77
CA ARG A 108 -1.48 1.14 0.32
C ARG A 108 -2.85 0.89 -0.26
N LEU A 109 -3.36 1.81 -1.07
CA LEU A 109 -4.64 1.67 -1.73
C LEU A 109 -4.70 0.43 -2.62
N SER A 110 -3.61 0.10 -3.31
CA SER A 110 -3.54 -1.10 -4.15
C SER A 110 -3.75 -2.40 -3.37
N LEU A 111 -3.20 -2.49 -2.14
CA LEU A 111 -3.34 -3.67 -1.28
C LEU A 111 -4.71 -3.78 -0.62
N ALA A 112 -5.38 -2.66 -0.40
CA ALA A 112 -6.66 -2.60 0.32
C ALA A 112 -7.88 -2.47 -0.62
N ARG A 113 -7.67 -2.49 -1.94
CA ARG A 113 -8.72 -2.25 -2.93
C ARG A 113 -9.95 -3.11 -2.75
N HIS A 114 -9.76 -4.39 -2.51
CA HIS A 114 -10.86 -5.34 -2.34
C HIS A 114 -11.66 -5.05 -1.05
N GLU A 115 -10.96 -4.82 0.05
CA GLU A 115 -11.55 -4.51 1.34
C GLU A 115 -12.32 -3.19 1.34
N LEU A 116 -11.81 -2.20 0.60
CA LEU A 116 -12.48 -0.92 0.39
C LEU A 116 -13.75 -1.08 -0.47
N ALA A 117 -13.67 -1.86 -1.56
CA ALA A 117 -14.82 -2.11 -2.43
C ALA A 117 -15.95 -2.87 -1.70
N GLU A 118 -15.60 -3.76 -0.78
CA GLU A 118 -16.56 -4.50 0.04
C GLU A 118 -17.01 -3.74 1.31
N GLY A 119 -16.45 -2.56 1.57
CA GLY A 119 -16.76 -1.78 2.77
C GLY A 119 -16.24 -2.38 4.07
N ARG A 120 -15.35 -3.37 4.01
CA ARG A 120 -14.71 -3.98 5.19
C ARG A 120 -13.67 -3.07 5.81
N LEU A 121 -13.06 -2.23 5.00
CA LEU A 121 -12.27 -1.09 5.43
C LEU A 121 -12.87 0.17 4.86
N VAL A 122 -12.71 1.26 5.58
CA VAL A 122 -13.08 2.59 5.13
C VAL A 122 -11.92 3.55 5.29
N GLN A 123 -11.89 4.56 4.44
CA GLN A 123 -10.94 5.66 4.48
C GLN A 123 -11.59 6.82 5.25
N PRO A 124 -11.15 7.12 6.48
CA PRO A 124 -11.79 8.18 7.28
C PRO A 124 -11.53 9.59 6.73
N PHE A 125 -10.46 9.78 5.97
CA PHE A 125 -10.12 11.06 5.35
C PHE A 125 -9.69 10.87 3.90
N ALA A 126 -10.12 11.76 3.00
CA ALA A 126 -9.78 11.72 1.58
C ALA A 126 -8.27 11.96 1.29
N LEU A 127 -7.51 12.46 2.29
CA LEU A 127 -6.09 12.74 2.15
C LEU A 127 -5.29 11.46 1.90
N THR A 128 -4.56 11.45 0.80
CA THR A 128 -3.60 10.41 0.45
C THR A 128 -2.22 11.00 0.19
N VAL A 129 -1.16 10.25 0.45
CA VAL A 129 0.22 10.64 0.13
C VAL A 129 0.86 9.61 -0.79
N PRO A 130 1.81 9.99 -1.65
CA PRO A 130 2.57 9.02 -2.44
C PRO A 130 3.32 8.04 -1.53
N ALA A 131 3.37 6.76 -1.92
CA ALA A 131 4.24 5.80 -1.27
C ALA A 131 5.70 6.09 -1.67
N GLU A 132 6.63 6.10 -0.71
CA GLU A 132 8.05 6.32 -0.98
C GLU A 132 8.68 5.18 -1.80
N ARG A 133 8.12 3.99 -1.68
CA ARG A 133 8.58 2.80 -2.40
C ARG A 133 7.50 2.31 -3.35
N HIS A 134 7.90 2.00 -4.57
CA HIS A 134 7.02 1.49 -5.61
C HIS A 134 7.25 0.00 -5.87
N TYR A 135 6.26 -0.66 -6.45
CA TYR A 135 6.46 -1.99 -7.00
C TYR A 135 7.18 -1.86 -8.34
N GLY A 136 8.32 -2.50 -8.46
CA GLY A 136 9.13 -2.55 -9.68
C GLY A 136 9.25 -3.97 -10.22
N LEU A 137 9.28 -4.08 -11.54
CA LEU A 137 9.53 -5.33 -12.26
C LEU A 137 11.00 -5.41 -12.64
N VAL A 138 11.67 -6.46 -12.19
CA VAL A 138 13.04 -6.78 -12.60
C VAL A 138 13.02 -8.10 -13.38
N CYS A 139 13.45 -8.07 -14.62
CA CYS A 139 13.61 -9.27 -15.44
C CYS A 139 15.10 -9.68 -15.46
N HIS A 140 15.44 -10.79 -14.83
CA HIS A 140 16.82 -11.28 -14.80
C HIS A 140 17.24 -12.02 -16.09
N ARG A 141 16.30 -12.59 -16.80
CA ARG A 141 16.54 -13.32 -18.06
C ARG A 141 15.45 -12.96 -19.07
N PRO A 142 15.77 -12.08 -20.05
CA PRO A 142 14.84 -11.78 -21.12
C PRO A 142 14.49 -13.04 -21.92
N SER A 143 13.21 -13.21 -22.16
CA SER A 143 12.68 -14.26 -23.04
C SER A 143 11.31 -13.80 -23.55
N PRO A 144 10.81 -14.34 -24.68
CA PRO A 144 9.49 -13.99 -25.20
C PRO A 144 8.37 -14.19 -24.16
N ALA A 145 8.47 -15.22 -23.33
CA ALA A 145 7.51 -15.48 -22.26
C ALA A 145 7.62 -14.43 -21.13
N ALA A 146 8.84 -14.04 -20.74
CA ALA A 146 9.07 -13.00 -19.74
C ALA A 146 8.57 -11.63 -20.21
N GLU A 147 8.78 -11.30 -21.47
CA GLU A 147 8.30 -10.06 -22.09
C GLU A 147 6.77 -10.02 -22.19
N ALA A 148 6.15 -11.12 -22.60
CA ALA A 148 4.69 -11.23 -22.65
C ALA A 148 4.06 -11.08 -21.24
N PHE A 149 4.64 -11.73 -20.23
CA PHE A 149 4.20 -11.62 -18.84
C PHE A 149 4.40 -10.18 -18.31
N ALA A 150 5.54 -9.57 -18.57
CA ALA A 150 5.82 -8.19 -18.18
C ALA A 150 4.82 -7.21 -18.80
N GLY A 151 4.52 -7.35 -20.08
CA GLY A 151 3.53 -6.55 -20.79
C GLY A 151 2.13 -6.71 -20.22
N TRP A 152 1.70 -7.93 -19.93
CA TRP A 152 0.42 -8.22 -19.30
C TRP A 152 0.34 -7.57 -17.89
N LEU A 153 1.37 -7.76 -17.07
CA LEU A 153 1.41 -7.22 -15.71
C LEU A 153 1.36 -5.69 -15.70
N GLN A 154 2.11 -5.04 -16.60
CA GLN A 154 2.08 -3.58 -16.76
C GLN A 154 0.71 -3.07 -17.19
N ALA A 155 0.04 -3.76 -18.11
CA ALA A 155 -1.31 -3.39 -18.53
C ALA A 155 -2.29 -3.51 -17.38
N HIS A 156 -2.18 -4.58 -16.58
CA HIS A 156 -3.00 -4.80 -15.40
C HIS A 156 -2.78 -3.72 -14.34
N CYS A 157 -1.52 -3.37 -14.05
CA CYS A 157 -1.20 -2.33 -13.06
C CYS A 157 -1.73 -0.95 -13.50
N ARG A 158 -1.61 -0.60 -14.78
CA ARG A 158 -2.19 0.66 -15.32
C ARG A 158 -3.71 0.71 -15.16
N ALA A 159 -4.41 -0.40 -15.36
CA ALA A 159 -5.85 -0.46 -15.14
C ALA A 159 -6.20 -0.20 -13.67
N VAL A 160 -5.45 -0.79 -12.74
CA VAL A 160 -5.61 -0.56 -11.29
C VAL A 160 -5.35 0.90 -10.90
N GLU A 161 -4.32 1.54 -11.47
CA GLU A 161 -4.04 2.96 -11.23
C GLU A 161 -5.17 3.87 -11.72
N ALA A 162 -5.73 3.57 -12.89
CA ALA A 162 -6.86 4.34 -13.43
C ALA A 162 -8.11 4.24 -12.55
N GLU A 163 -8.43 3.05 -12.05
CA GLU A 163 -9.53 2.83 -11.10
C GLU A 163 -9.33 3.61 -9.78
N ASN A 164 -8.12 3.58 -9.22
CA ASN A 164 -7.79 4.30 -7.99
C ASN A 164 -7.85 5.82 -8.15
N SER A 165 -7.55 6.33 -9.35
CA SER A 165 -7.61 7.77 -9.65
C SER A 165 -9.04 8.27 -9.81
N SER A 166 -9.96 7.43 -10.27
CA SER A 166 -11.37 7.79 -10.43
C SER A 166 -12.19 7.70 -9.15
N ALA A 167 -11.72 6.95 -8.16
CA ALA A 167 -12.40 6.81 -6.85
C ALA A 167 -12.08 7.94 -5.86
N GLY A 168 -11.15 8.84 -6.18
CA GLY A 168 -10.69 9.94 -5.33
C GLY A 168 -11.12 11.35 -5.79
N GLY A 169 -12.08 11.42 -6.74
CA GLY A 169 -12.61 12.67 -7.27
C GLY A 169 -13.96 13.08 -6.68
#